data_d26a647e0600abe8508339e9bf86405f
#
_entry.id   d26a647e0600abe8508339e9bf86405f
#
_cell.length_a   1.000
_cell.length_b   1.000
_cell.length_c   1.000
_cell.angle_alpha   90.00
_cell.angle_beta   90.00
_cell.angle_gamma   90.00
#
_symmetry.space_group_name_H-M   'P 1'
#
loop_
_entity.id
_entity.type
_entity.pdbx_description
1 polymer ?
#
loop_
_entity_poly.entity_id
_entity_poly.type
_entity_poly.pdbx_seq_one_letter_code
_entity_poly.pdbx_strand_id
1 'polypeptide(L)'
;RRGQIEAYFDRTAAQAWERLTSDAPVGRIRATVRAGRDEMRRTLLSWLPPDMSGQRLLDAGCGTGALAVEAAQRGAAVVAIDLSPTLVKLAGERVASDHPHLPGSIEFLSGDMLSPDLGHFDHVVCMDSLIHYNCDQIADALAALGQRTRGSMVFTFAPRTPLLALMHSMGRLFPSSDRSPSLSPIAHSALLQKLDTHPELTQWQGGRMQRVASGFYTSQAWEWSRA
;
A
#
# COMPACT_ATOMS: atom_id res chain seq x y z
N ARG A 1 15.22 5.16 -9.18
CA ARG A 1 13.87 5.50 -8.73
C ARG A 1 13.61 4.99 -7.30
N ARG A 2 13.99 3.73 -6.98
CA ARG A 2 13.88 3.14 -5.64
C ARG A 2 14.61 3.96 -4.56
N GLY A 3 15.88 4.28 -4.73
CA GLY A 3 16.66 5.10 -3.80
C GLY A 3 16.17 6.54 -3.66
N GLN A 4 15.46 7.09 -4.66
CA GLN A 4 14.81 8.40 -4.56
C GLN A 4 13.55 8.33 -3.69
N ILE A 5 12.78 7.25 -3.79
CA ILE A 5 11.59 6.99 -2.96
C ILE A 5 12.03 6.78 -1.51
N GLU A 6 13.02 5.95 -1.28
CA GLU A 6 13.61 5.70 0.04
C GLU A 6 14.12 6.99 0.70
N ALA A 7 14.98 7.75 0.01
CA ALA A 7 15.54 9.00 0.55
C ALA A 7 14.47 10.07 0.84
N TYR A 8 13.39 10.11 0.05
CA TYR A 8 12.28 11.03 0.27
C TYR A 8 11.48 10.63 1.52
N PHE A 9 11.10 9.37 1.65
CA PHE A 9 10.31 8.90 2.80
C PHE A 9 11.14 8.91 4.09
N ASP A 10 12.42 8.63 4.04
CA ASP A 10 13.27 8.58 5.23
C ASP A 10 13.64 9.98 5.76
N ARG A 11 13.86 10.97 4.88
CA ARG A 11 14.35 12.29 5.30
C ARG A 11 13.28 13.39 5.35
N THR A 12 12.33 13.38 4.45
CA THR A 12 11.42 14.51 4.25
C THR A 12 9.98 14.17 4.63
N ALA A 13 9.55 12.94 4.38
CA ALA A 13 8.17 12.54 4.57
C ALA A 13 7.91 11.82 5.90
N ALA A 14 8.92 11.26 6.58
CA ALA A 14 8.70 10.51 7.82
C ALA A 14 7.90 11.32 8.86
N GLN A 15 8.28 12.56 9.13
CA GLN A 15 7.55 13.43 10.07
C GLN A 15 6.16 13.84 9.56
N ALA A 16 6.03 14.13 8.25
CA ALA A 16 4.75 14.47 7.65
C ALA A 16 3.82 13.25 7.60
N TRP A 17 4.38 12.09 7.32
CA TRP A 17 3.69 10.82 7.27
C TRP A 17 3.27 10.34 8.67
N GLU A 18 4.14 10.52 9.65
CA GLU A 18 3.84 10.31 11.07
C GLU A 18 2.62 11.13 11.51
N ARG A 19 2.58 12.43 11.18
CA ARG A 19 1.45 13.30 11.49
C ARG A 19 0.16 12.94 10.73
N LEU A 20 0.27 12.43 9.50
CA LEU A 20 -0.87 11.98 8.71
C LEU A 20 -1.50 10.70 9.26
N THR A 21 -0.73 9.87 9.94
CA THR A 21 -1.15 8.56 10.47
C THR A 21 -1.32 8.57 11.99
N SER A 22 -1.08 9.70 12.68
CA SER A 22 -1.35 9.88 14.12
C SER A 22 -2.72 10.55 14.33
N ASP A 23 -3.22 10.53 15.56
CA ASP A 23 -4.47 11.21 15.97
C ASP A 23 -4.30 12.73 16.19
N ALA A 24 -3.10 13.27 15.93
CA ALA A 24 -2.82 14.69 16.09
C ALA A 24 -3.75 15.57 15.22
N PRO A 25 -4.16 16.76 15.69
CA PRO A 25 -4.92 17.70 14.88
C PRO A 25 -4.19 18.06 13.58
N VAL A 26 -4.86 17.91 12.45
CA VAL A 26 -4.29 18.15 11.12
C VAL A 26 -5.11 19.21 10.39
N GLY A 27 -4.47 19.98 9.50
CA GLY A 27 -5.17 20.91 8.62
C GLY A 27 -6.23 20.20 7.75
N ARG A 28 -7.25 20.94 7.28
CA ARG A 28 -8.40 20.40 6.52
C ARG A 28 -8.00 19.46 5.38
N ILE A 29 -6.95 19.80 4.63
CA ILE A 29 -6.44 18.95 3.52
C ILE A 29 -5.94 17.60 4.05
N ARG A 30 -5.12 17.62 5.10
CA ARG A 30 -4.58 16.39 5.71
C ARG A 30 -5.69 15.54 6.34
N ALA A 31 -6.73 16.16 6.91
CA ALA A 31 -7.88 15.44 7.44
C ALA A 31 -8.63 14.66 6.34
N THR A 32 -8.81 15.24 5.14
CA THR A 32 -9.44 14.52 4.03
C THR A 32 -8.57 13.38 3.50
N VAL A 33 -7.25 13.56 3.46
CA VAL A 33 -6.32 12.49 3.08
C VAL A 33 -6.36 11.34 4.10
N ARG A 34 -6.36 11.66 5.40
CA ARG A 34 -6.48 10.64 6.46
C ARG A 34 -7.78 9.86 6.33
N ALA A 35 -8.92 10.56 6.25
CA ALA A 35 -10.23 9.93 6.09
C ALA A 35 -10.29 9.02 4.85
N GLY A 36 -9.74 9.45 3.72
CA GLY A 36 -9.67 8.65 2.50
C GLY A 36 -8.80 7.40 2.66
N ARG A 37 -7.67 7.51 3.34
CA ARG A 37 -6.81 6.35 3.65
C ARG A 37 -7.48 5.36 4.60
N ASP A 38 -8.18 5.86 5.61
CA ASP A 38 -8.92 5.01 6.54
C ASP A 38 -10.06 4.27 5.85
N GLU A 39 -10.75 4.93 4.93
CA GLU A 39 -11.77 4.30 4.09
C GLU A 39 -11.15 3.25 3.15
N MET A 40 -10.03 3.56 2.50
CA MET A 40 -9.31 2.62 1.65
C MET A 40 -8.86 1.39 2.43
N ARG A 41 -8.27 1.57 3.61
CA ARG A 41 -7.84 0.46 4.49
C ARG A 41 -9.02 -0.44 4.85
N ARG A 42 -10.15 0.14 5.26
CA ARG A 42 -11.38 -0.62 5.54
C ARG A 42 -11.89 -1.36 4.31
N THR A 43 -11.82 -0.76 3.13
CA THR A 43 -12.18 -1.39 1.85
C THR A 43 -11.31 -2.61 1.58
N LEU A 44 -9.98 -2.46 1.60
CA LEU A 44 -9.05 -3.56 1.34
C LEU A 44 -9.25 -4.71 2.34
N LEU A 45 -9.33 -4.39 3.63
CA LEU A 45 -9.55 -5.38 4.68
C LEU A 45 -10.93 -6.05 4.61
N SER A 46 -11.96 -5.39 4.06
CA SER A 46 -13.27 -6.01 3.85
C SER A 46 -13.27 -7.11 2.78
N TRP A 47 -12.22 -7.15 1.97
CA TRP A 47 -12.04 -8.17 0.93
C TRP A 47 -11.24 -9.39 1.41
N LEU A 48 -10.62 -9.28 2.57
CA LEU A 48 -9.89 -10.35 3.23
C LEU A 48 -10.82 -11.10 4.22
N PRO A 49 -10.48 -12.34 4.58
CA PRO A 49 -11.26 -13.08 5.57
C PRO A 49 -11.42 -12.32 6.89
N PRO A 50 -12.59 -12.40 7.55
CA PRO A 50 -12.80 -11.80 8.86
C PRO A 50 -12.01 -12.50 9.98
N ASP A 51 -11.76 -13.80 9.85
CA ASP A 51 -10.84 -14.59 10.67
C ASP A 51 -9.66 -15.01 9.79
N MET A 52 -8.46 -14.59 10.19
CA MET A 52 -7.21 -14.88 9.50
C MET A 52 -6.27 -15.75 10.36
N SER A 53 -6.83 -16.46 11.35
CA SER A 53 -6.06 -17.36 12.21
C SER A 53 -5.36 -18.42 11.37
N GLY A 54 -4.05 -18.59 11.58
CA GLY A 54 -3.23 -19.53 10.81
C GLY A 54 -2.86 -19.04 9.40
N GLN A 55 -3.30 -17.87 8.97
CA GLN A 55 -2.94 -17.27 7.67
C GLN A 55 -1.77 -16.30 7.80
N ARG A 56 -0.95 -16.27 6.76
CA ARG A 56 0.17 -15.31 6.62
C ARG A 56 -0.20 -14.19 5.65
N LEU A 57 -0.02 -12.95 6.07
CA LEU A 57 -0.26 -11.76 5.27
C LEU A 57 1.02 -10.94 5.09
N LEU A 58 1.29 -10.48 3.86
CA LEU A 58 2.30 -9.46 3.58
C LEU A 58 1.61 -8.10 3.46
N ASP A 59 1.98 -7.14 4.34
CA ASP A 59 1.67 -5.71 4.20
C ASP A 59 2.85 -5.03 3.50
N ALA A 60 2.75 -4.92 2.18
CA ALA A 60 3.83 -4.46 1.30
C ALA A 60 3.80 -2.93 1.12
N GLY A 61 4.68 -2.23 1.81
CA GLY A 61 4.67 -0.78 1.98
C GLY A 61 3.81 -0.38 3.17
N CYS A 62 4.08 -0.98 4.33
CA CYS A 62 3.25 -0.89 5.53
C CYS A 62 3.20 0.51 6.17
N GLY A 63 4.17 1.38 5.87
CA GLY A 63 4.29 2.69 6.47
C GLY A 63 4.32 2.61 8.00
N THR A 64 3.30 3.16 8.67
CA THR A 64 3.17 3.16 10.13
C THR A 64 2.37 1.97 10.70
N GLY A 65 2.11 0.95 9.89
CA GLY A 65 1.60 -0.34 10.35
C GLY A 65 0.10 -0.42 10.64
N ALA A 66 -0.70 0.59 10.26
CA ALA A 66 -2.12 0.61 10.60
C ALA A 66 -2.91 -0.56 10.00
N LEU A 67 -2.58 -1.01 8.77
CA LEU A 67 -3.20 -2.16 8.14
C LEU A 67 -2.75 -3.46 8.82
N ALA A 68 -1.44 -3.55 9.11
CA ALA A 68 -0.85 -4.70 9.78
C ALA A 68 -1.53 -4.98 11.15
N VAL A 69 -1.81 -3.91 11.92
CA VAL A 69 -2.52 -4.04 13.21
C VAL A 69 -3.91 -4.65 13.02
N GLU A 70 -4.71 -4.12 12.09
CA GLU A 70 -6.07 -4.62 11.87
C GLU A 70 -6.08 -6.07 11.34
N ALA A 71 -5.09 -6.46 10.51
CA ALA A 71 -4.94 -7.85 10.08
C ALA A 71 -4.54 -8.78 11.23
N ALA A 72 -3.60 -8.36 12.09
CA ALA A 72 -3.20 -9.12 13.27
C ALA A 72 -4.33 -9.22 14.31
N GLN A 73 -5.20 -8.23 14.43
CA GLN A 73 -6.43 -8.31 15.24
C GLN A 73 -7.38 -9.40 14.74
N ARG A 74 -7.31 -9.76 13.47
CA ARG A 74 -8.05 -10.91 12.88
C ARG A 74 -7.31 -12.23 13.01
N GLY A 75 -6.18 -12.28 13.71
CA GLY A 75 -5.40 -13.49 13.94
C GLY A 75 -4.31 -13.77 12.92
N ALA A 76 -4.06 -12.90 11.94
CA ALA A 76 -3.03 -13.12 10.92
C ALA A 76 -1.61 -13.06 11.51
N ALA A 77 -0.71 -13.88 10.94
CA ALA A 77 0.73 -13.68 11.07
C ALA A 77 1.19 -12.69 9.96
N VAL A 78 1.39 -11.43 10.33
CA VAL A 78 1.68 -10.35 9.39
C VAL A 78 3.18 -10.12 9.27
N VAL A 79 3.69 -10.07 8.03
CA VAL A 79 4.99 -9.46 7.70
C VAL A 79 4.70 -8.07 7.15
N ALA A 80 5.12 -7.05 7.88
CA ALA A 80 4.91 -5.64 7.54
C ALA A 80 6.25 -5.04 7.09
N ILE A 81 6.40 -4.74 5.80
CA ILE A 81 7.66 -4.27 5.23
C ILE A 81 7.51 -2.90 4.59
N ASP A 82 8.49 -2.03 4.81
CA ASP A 82 8.60 -0.71 4.17
C ASP A 82 10.05 -0.39 3.82
N LEU A 83 10.27 0.46 2.83
CA LEU A 83 11.60 0.95 2.46
C LEU A 83 12.18 1.91 3.52
N SER A 84 11.33 2.57 4.31
CA SER A 84 11.75 3.54 5.32
C SER A 84 11.99 2.87 6.68
N PRO A 85 13.23 2.72 7.14
CA PRO A 85 13.53 2.18 8.47
C PRO A 85 12.95 3.05 9.58
N THR A 86 12.81 4.36 9.35
CA THR A 86 12.21 5.28 10.32
C THR A 86 10.73 4.99 10.54
N LEU A 87 9.95 4.75 9.45
CA LEU A 87 8.54 4.40 9.56
C LEU A 87 8.34 3.03 10.21
N VAL A 88 9.16 2.06 9.84
CA VAL A 88 9.14 0.70 10.40
C VAL A 88 9.40 0.72 11.91
N LYS A 89 10.43 1.47 12.35
CA LYS A 89 10.74 1.64 13.78
C LYS A 89 9.55 2.26 14.53
N LEU A 90 9.00 3.36 14.00
CA LEU A 90 7.84 4.04 14.57
C LEU A 90 6.62 3.11 14.67
N ALA A 91 6.36 2.31 13.62
CA ALA A 91 5.29 1.33 13.61
C ALA A 91 5.46 0.30 14.74
N GLY A 92 6.66 -0.25 14.90
CA GLY A 92 6.98 -1.22 15.96
C GLY A 92 6.79 -0.63 17.37
N GLU A 93 7.28 0.59 17.60
CA GLU A 93 7.13 1.29 18.88
C GLU A 93 5.65 1.54 19.22
N ARG A 94 4.85 2.00 18.25
CA ARG A 94 3.41 2.24 18.45
C ARG A 94 2.66 0.95 18.75
N VAL A 95 2.93 -0.11 17.99
CA VAL A 95 2.24 -1.39 18.20
C VAL A 95 2.61 -1.97 19.59
N ALA A 96 3.86 -1.88 20.00
CA ALA A 96 4.25 -2.35 21.32
C ALA A 96 3.56 -1.56 22.46
N SER A 97 3.34 -0.24 22.27
CA SER A 97 2.65 0.61 23.24
C SER A 97 1.14 0.41 23.23
N ASP A 98 0.52 0.49 22.05
CA ASP A 98 -0.93 0.66 21.92
C ASP A 98 -1.66 -0.68 21.77
N HIS A 99 -0.95 -1.73 21.33
CA HIS A 99 -1.51 -3.06 21.05
C HIS A 99 -0.66 -4.19 21.64
N PRO A 100 -0.43 -4.23 22.97
CA PRO A 100 0.46 -5.23 23.62
C PRO A 100 -0.06 -6.67 23.50
N HIS A 101 -1.34 -6.85 23.16
CA HIS A 101 -1.99 -8.15 23.06
C HIS A 101 -2.78 -8.24 21.74
N LEU A 102 -2.16 -8.81 20.71
CA LEU A 102 -2.82 -9.11 19.43
C LEU A 102 -3.10 -10.61 19.34
N PRO A 103 -4.26 -11.03 18.80
CA PRO A 103 -4.54 -12.44 18.52
C PRO A 103 -3.54 -13.06 17.53
N GLY A 104 -3.09 -12.28 16.55
CA GLY A 104 -2.03 -12.63 15.60
C GLY A 104 -0.67 -12.05 16.01
N SER A 105 0.22 -11.92 15.02
CA SER A 105 1.56 -11.37 15.22
C SER A 105 1.92 -10.40 14.09
N ILE A 106 2.86 -9.49 14.36
CA ILE A 106 3.41 -8.58 13.35
C ILE A 106 4.93 -8.62 13.44
N GLU A 107 5.56 -8.94 12.31
CA GLU A 107 7.00 -8.78 12.09
C GLU A 107 7.23 -7.55 11.24
N PHE A 108 7.90 -6.52 11.80
CA PHE A 108 8.24 -5.30 11.09
C PHE A 108 9.63 -5.40 10.46
N LEU A 109 9.72 -5.19 9.15
CA LEU A 109 10.97 -5.30 8.38
C LEU A 109 11.19 -4.02 7.56
N SER A 110 12.46 -3.60 7.47
CA SER A 110 12.86 -2.56 6.52
C SER A 110 13.55 -3.20 5.32
N GLY A 111 13.07 -2.90 4.11
CA GLY A 111 13.66 -3.46 2.90
C GLY A 111 12.71 -3.54 1.71
N ASP A 112 13.09 -4.41 0.77
CA ASP A 112 12.35 -4.63 -0.46
C ASP A 112 11.20 -5.62 -0.29
N MET A 113 9.96 -5.16 -0.52
CA MET A 113 8.77 -6.01 -0.49
C MET A 113 8.80 -7.15 -1.52
N LEU A 114 9.68 -7.07 -2.53
CA LEU A 114 9.84 -8.09 -3.56
C LEU A 114 10.93 -9.12 -3.20
N SER A 115 11.64 -8.99 -2.06
CA SER A 115 12.67 -9.96 -1.65
C SER A 115 12.10 -11.37 -1.52
N PRO A 116 12.71 -12.38 -2.15
CA PRO A 116 12.27 -13.78 -2.02
C PRO A 116 12.43 -14.32 -0.60
N ASP A 117 13.30 -13.70 0.21
CA ASP A 117 13.57 -14.13 1.59
C ASP A 117 12.37 -13.95 2.54
N LEU A 118 11.37 -13.16 2.14
CA LEU A 118 10.14 -12.97 2.90
C LEU A 118 9.25 -14.23 2.96
N GLY A 119 9.51 -15.22 2.10
CA GLY A 119 8.78 -16.49 2.05
C GLY A 119 7.42 -16.40 1.35
N HIS A 120 6.47 -17.25 1.76
CA HIS A 120 5.15 -17.38 1.14
C HIS A 120 4.04 -16.81 2.01
N PHE A 121 2.96 -16.36 1.37
CA PHE A 121 1.82 -15.72 1.99
C PHE A 121 0.50 -16.30 1.49
N ASP A 122 -0.53 -16.22 2.32
CA ASP A 122 -1.90 -16.51 1.89
C ASP A 122 -2.50 -15.27 1.21
N HIS A 123 -2.17 -14.08 1.72
CA HIS A 123 -2.62 -12.81 1.16
C HIS A 123 -1.49 -11.77 1.10
N VAL A 124 -1.54 -10.92 0.10
CA VAL A 124 -0.65 -9.75 -0.04
C VAL A 124 -1.49 -8.49 -0.18
N VAL A 125 -1.16 -7.46 0.57
CA VAL A 125 -1.78 -6.14 0.45
C VAL A 125 -0.72 -5.10 0.11
N CYS A 126 -0.98 -4.28 -0.93
CA CYS A 126 -0.15 -3.17 -1.36
C CYS A 126 -0.98 -1.88 -1.30
N MET A 127 -1.13 -1.30 -0.11
CA MET A 127 -1.92 -0.08 0.07
C MET A 127 -1.04 1.17 -0.13
N ASP A 128 -1.34 1.94 -1.19
CA ASP A 128 -0.64 3.18 -1.56
C ASP A 128 0.89 3.03 -1.77
N SER A 129 1.39 1.80 -1.95
CA SER A 129 2.80 1.51 -2.23
C SER A 129 3.12 1.46 -3.73
N LEU A 130 2.15 1.06 -4.57
CA LEU A 130 2.33 0.96 -6.03
C LEU A 130 1.93 2.22 -6.80
N ILE A 131 1.42 3.26 -6.15
CA ILE A 131 0.91 4.50 -6.79
C ILE A 131 1.99 5.30 -7.53
N HIS A 132 3.26 5.01 -7.29
CA HIS A 132 4.41 5.63 -7.95
C HIS A 132 4.95 4.83 -9.14
N TYR A 133 4.39 3.63 -9.39
CA TYR A 133 4.82 2.70 -10.43
C TYR A 133 4.00 2.90 -11.70
N ASN A 134 4.60 2.66 -12.87
CA ASN A 134 3.86 2.57 -14.13
C ASN A 134 3.24 1.18 -14.32
N CYS A 135 2.45 0.99 -15.40
CA CYS A 135 1.74 -0.27 -15.63
C CYS A 135 2.65 -1.50 -15.69
N ASP A 136 3.80 -1.39 -16.37
CA ASP A 136 4.76 -2.50 -16.48
C ASP A 136 5.35 -2.85 -15.12
N GLN A 137 5.77 -1.83 -14.36
CA GLN A 137 6.35 -2.02 -13.03
C GLN A 137 5.32 -2.61 -12.03
N ILE A 138 4.03 -2.25 -12.14
CA ILE A 138 2.98 -2.88 -11.32
C ILE A 138 2.81 -4.34 -11.72
N ALA A 139 2.76 -4.63 -13.02
CA ALA A 139 2.62 -6.01 -13.51
C ALA A 139 3.79 -6.88 -13.05
N ASP A 140 5.03 -6.42 -13.20
CA ASP A 140 6.24 -7.13 -12.74
C ASP A 140 6.23 -7.35 -11.23
N ALA A 141 5.82 -6.34 -10.45
CA ALA A 141 5.74 -6.44 -8.99
C ALA A 141 4.67 -7.46 -8.55
N LEU A 142 3.48 -7.40 -9.16
CA LEU A 142 2.40 -8.35 -8.86
C LEU A 142 2.75 -9.77 -9.32
N ALA A 143 3.48 -9.94 -10.43
CA ALA A 143 3.98 -11.23 -10.86
C ALA A 143 4.95 -11.83 -9.83
N ALA A 144 5.95 -11.05 -9.38
CA ALA A 144 6.89 -11.49 -8.37
C ALA A 144 6.21 -11.83 -7.03
N LEU A 145 5.23 -11.02 -6.59
CA LEU A 145 4.42 -11.30 -5.40
C LEU A 145 3.51 -12.51 -5.60
N GLY A 146 2.93 -12.66 -6.78
CA GLY A 146 2.01 -13.74 -7.13
C GLY A 146 2.64 -15.12 -7.08
N GLN A 147 3.93 -15.25 -7.40
CA GLN A 147 4.67 -16.53 -7.30
C GLN A 147 4.68 -17.12 -5.89
N ARG A 148 4.57 -16.27 -4.87
CA ARG A 148 4.60 -16.66 -3.46
C ARG A 148 3.32 -16.36 -2.69
N THR A 149 2.25 -16.03 -3.40
CA THR A 149 0.92 -15.80 -2.82
C THR A 149 -0.02 -16.93 -3.23
N ARG A 150 -0.74 -17.48 -2.26
CA ARG A 150 -1.65 -18.63 -2.48
C ARG A 150 -3.07 -18.19 -2.77
N GLY A 151 -3.57 -17.17 -2.07
CA GLY A 151 -4.98 -16.75 -2.10
C GLY A 151 -5.20 -15.49 -2.94
N SER A 152 -5.02 -14.31 -2.37
CA SER A 152 -5.31 -13.05 -3.06
C SER A 152 -4.23 -11.99 -2.89
N MET A 153 -4.14 -11.14 -3.89
CA MET A 153 -3.38 -9.88 -3.86
C MET A 153 -4.39 -8.74 -3.92
N VAL A 154 -4.33 -7.84 -2.96
CA VAL A 154 -5.18 -6.65 -2.90
C VAL A 154 -4.29 -5.43 -2.95
N PHE A 155 -4.47 -4.58 -3.93
CA PHE A 155 -3.56 -3.45 -4.13
C PHE A 155 -4.30 -2.19 -4.56
N THR A 156 -3.61 -1.05 -4.45
CA THR A 156 -4.11 0.22 -4.92
C THR A 156 -3.19 0.82 -5.98
N PHE A 157 -3.79 1.58 -6.89
CA PHE A 157 -3.09 2.40 -7.87
C PHE A 157 -3.75 3.78 -7.99
N ALA A 158 -3.00 4.77 -8.47
CA ALA A 158 -3.52 6.09 -8.73
C ALA A 158 -4.33 6.08 -10.04
N PRO A 159 -5.68 6.26 -10.01
CA PRO A 159 -6.47 6.24 -11.21
C PRO A 159 -6.24 7.50 -12.05
N ARG A 160 -6.24 7.38 -13.38
CA ARG A 160 -6.17 8.53 -14.27
C ARG A 160 -7.49 9.29 -14.24
N THR A 161 -7.54 10.37 -13.45
CA THR A 161 -8.68 11.28 -13.38
C THR A 161 -8.31 12.67 -13.85
N PRO A 162 -9.24 13.48 -14.38
CA PRO A 162 -8.96 14.86 -14.77
C PRO A 162 -8.39 15.70 -13.61
N LEU A 163 -8.88 15.48 -12.40
CA LEU A 163 -8.41 16.17 -11.19
C LEU A 163 -6.96 15.81 -10.87
N LEU A 164 -6.59 14.53 -10.89
CA LEU A 164 -5.20 14.10 -10.66
C LEU A 164 -4.27 14.57 -11.78
N ALA A 165 -4.73 14.59 -13.03
CA ALA A 165 -3.98 15.15 -14.15
C ALA A 165 -3.72 16.66 -13.97
N LEU A 166 -4.72 17.41 -13.52
CA LEU A 166 -4.59 18.84 -13.20
C LEU A 166 -3.63 19.06 -12.03
N MET A 167 -3.78 18.33 -10.93
CA MET A 167 -2.89 18.42 -9.77
C MET A 167 -1.44 18.08 -10.13
N HIS A 168 -1.23 17.06 -10.97
CA HIS A 168 0.09 16.70 -11.47
C HIS A 168 0.71 17.83 -12.32
N SER A 169 -0.10 18.48 -13.17
CA SER A 169 0.35 19.62 -13.98
C SER A 169 0.71 20.83 -13.12
N MET A 170 -0.09 21.11 -12.09
CA MET A 170 0.17 22.19 -11.14
C MET A 170 1.40 21.92 -10.26
N GLY A 171 1.61 20.64 -9.85
CA GLY A 171 2.78 20.24 -9.06
C GLY A 171 4.13 20.50 -9.78
N ARG A 172 4.12 20.59 -11.10
CA ARG A 172 5.33 20.97 -11.89
C ARG A 172 5.74 22.42 -11.73
N LEU A 173 4.85 23.29 -11.22
CA LEU A 173 5.11 24.71 -11.00
C LEU A 173 5.76 25.01 -9.64
N PHE A 174 5.83 24.01 -8.72
CA PHE A 174 6.49 24.17 -7.43
C PHE A 174 7.98 23.82 -7.48
N PRO A 175 8.83 24.45 -6.62
CA PRO A 175 10.27 24.18 -6.55
C PRO A 175 10.57 22.69 -6.33
N SER A 176 11.67 22.19 -6.90
CA SER A 176 12.03 20.76 -6.93
C SER A 176 12.46 20.18 -5.57
N SER A 177 12.79 21.03 -4.59
CA SER A 177 13.28 20.61 -3.27
C SER A 177 12.23 19.92 -2.38
N ASP A 178 10.92 20.17 -2.62
CA ASP A 178 9.81 19.67 -1.80
C ASP A 178 8.85 18.73 -2.55
N ARG A 179 9.29 18.19 -3.69
CA ARG A 179 8.42 17.33 -4.50
C ARG A 179 8.34 15.93 -3.91
N SER A 180 7.15 15.58 -3.44
CA SER A 180 6.74 14.16 -3.28
C SER A 180 7.06 13.37 -4.55
N PRO A 181 7.48 12.09 -4.45
CA PRO A 181 7.62 11.23 -5.63
C PRO A 181 6.37 11.34 -6.49
N SER A 182 6.56 11.59 -7.79
CA SER A 182 5.42 11.83 -8.69
C SER A 182 4.50 10.63 -8.71
N LEU A 183 3.23 10.84 -8.44
CA LEU A 183 2.19 9.85 -8.71
C LEU A 183 2.22 9.49 -10.19
N SER A 184 1.97 8.22 -10.50
CA SER A 184 1.83 7.73 -11.88
C SER A 184 0.35 7.41 -12.15
N PRO A 185 -0.46 8.38 -12.61
CA PRO A 185 -1.87 8.12 -12.88
C PRO A 185 -2.05 7.12 -14.03
N ILE A 186 -2.76 6.03 -13.77
CA ILE A 186 -2.89 4.90 -14.67
C ILE A 186 -4.36 4.74 -15.11
N ALA A 187 -4.58 4.49 -16.40
CA ALA A 187 -5.87 4.07 -16.88
C ALA A 187 -6.10 2.58 -16.55
N HIS A 188 -7.25 2.24 -15.99
CA HIS A 188 -7.59 0.86 -15.63
C HIS A 188 -7.42 -0.12 -16.81
N SER A 189 -7.89 0.24 -18.01
CA SER A 189 -7.78 -0.61 -19.20
C SER A 189 -6.31 -0.90 -19.59
N ALA A 190 -5.41 0.09 -19.42
CA ALA A 190 -4.00 -0.10 -19.72
C ALA A 190 -3.33 -1.03 -18.68
N LEU A 191 -3.68 -0.90 -17.40
CA LEU A 191 -3.19 -1.81 -16.38
C LEU A 191 -3.74 -3.22 -16.57
N LEU A 192 -5.05 -3.36 -16.82
CA LEU A 192 -5.69 -4.66 -17.10
C LEU A 192 -5.00 -5.38 -18.25
N GLN A 193 -4.77 -4.68 -19.38
CA GLN A 193 -4.09 -5.27 -20.54
C GLN A 193 -2.70 -5.80 -20.15
N LYS A 194 -1.94 -5.07 -19.32
CA LYS A 194 -0.61 -5.52 -18.89
C LYS A 194 -0.67 -6.74 -17.98
N LEU A 195 -1.62 -6.78 -17.06
CA LEU A 195 -1.81 -7.89 -16.13
C LEU A 195 -2.30 -9.14 -16.86
N ASP A 196 -3.29 -9.03 -17.76
CA ASP A 196 -3.85 -10.15 -18.52
C ASP A 196 -2.84 -10.77 -19.51
N THR A 197 -1.89 -9.98 -20.01
CA THR A 197 -0.86 -10.45 -20.95
C THR A 197 0.44 -10.85 -20.26
N HIS A 198 0.55 -10.70 -18.94
CA HIS A 198 1.78 -11.04 -18.22
C HIS A 198 1.90 -12.56 -18.07
N PRO A 199 3.01 -13.19 -18.54
CA PRO A 199 3.14 -14.66 -18.59
C PRO A 199 3.06 -15.33 -17.21
N GLU A 200 3.47 -14.66 -16.16
CA GLU A 200 3.48 -15.19 -14.78
C GLU A 200 2.17 -14.94 -14.02
N LEU A 201 1.23 -14.20 -14.60
CA LEU A 201 -0.07 -13.90 -14.00
C LEU A 201 -1.24 -14.68 -14.63
N THR A 202 -0.97 -15.67 -15.49
CA THR A 202 -2.00 -16.45 -16.20
C THR A 202 -2.97 -17.23 -15.31
N GLN A 203 -2.58 -17.50 -14.07
CA GLN A 203 -3.43 -18.16 -13.06
C GLN A 203 -4.14 -17.15 -12.13
N TRP A 204 -4.04 -15.87 -12.45
CA TRP A 204 -4.61 -14.80 -11.66
C TRP A 204 -5.70 -14.09 -12.44
N GLN A 205 -6.76 -13.70 -11.77
CA GLN A 205 -7.87 -12.97 -12.37
C GLN A 205 -8.28 -11.77 -11.53
N GLY A 206 -8.68 -10.70 -12.21
CA GLY A 206 -9.21 -9.50 -11.55
C GLY A 206 -10.57 -9.76 -10.93
N GLY A 207 -10.73 -9.40 -9.67
CA GLY A 207 -11.94 -9.49 -8.89
C GLY A 207 -12.54 -8.12 -8.59
N ARG A 208 -12.84 -7.88 -7.31
CA ARG A 208 -13.47 -6.65 -6.80
C ARG A 208 -12.62 -5.42 -7.08
N MET A 209 -13.29 -4.32 -7.39
CA MET A 209 -12.67 -3.03 -7.63
C MET A 209 -13.48 -1.92 -6.98
N GLN A 210 -12.82 -1.00 -6.28
CA GLN A 210 -13.48 0.15 -5.66
C GLN A 210 -12.58 1.38 -5.68
N ARG A 211 -13.19 2.52 -6.02
CA ARG A 211 -12.53 3.82 -5.92
C ARG A 211 -12.91 4.49 -4.61
N VAL A 212 -11.90 5.01 -3.92
CA VAL A 212 -12.08 5.91 -2.78
C VAL A 212 -11.59 7.30 -3.17
N ALA A 213 -12.44 8.30 -2.96
CA ALA A 213 -12.15 9.70 -3.23
C ALA A 213 -12.64 10.56 -2.06
N SER A 214 -11.73 11.19 -1.35
CA SER A 214 -11.99 12.06 -0.20
C SER A 214 -11.09 13.29 -0.26
N GLY A 215 -11.63 14.40 -0.74
CA GLY A 215 -10.87 15.63 -0.95
C GLY A 215 -9.64 15.44 -1.82
N PHE A 216 -8.46 15.55 -1.23
CA PHE A 216 -7.18 15.40 -1.95
C PHE A 216 -6.69 13.94 -2.06
N TYR A 217 -7.39 12.99 -1.47
CA TYR A 217 -7.09 11.58 -1.63
C TYR A 217 -7.95 10.97 -2.73
N THR A 218 -7.33 10.32 -3.70
CA THR A 218 -8.03 9.52 -4.71
C THR A 218 -7.15 8.33 -5.06
N SER A 219 -7.66 7.14 -4.77
CA SER A 219 -6.97 5.88 -5.04
C SER A 219 -7.99 4.82 -5.50
N GLN A 220 -7.53 3.87 -6.29
CA GLN A 220 -8.33 2.78 -6.84
C GLN A 220 -7.83 1.48 -6.25
N ALA A 221 -8.67 0.79 -5.47
CA ALA A 221 -8.43 -0.57 -5.01
C ALA A 221 -8.77 -1.59 -6.08
N TRP A 222 -8.00 -2.68 -6.13
CA TRP A 222 -8.27 -3.82 -6.98
C TRP A 222 -7.81 -5.10 -6.31
N GLU A 223 -8.66 -6.14 -6.38
CA GLU A 223 -8.37 -7.49 -5.93
C GLU A 223 -7.98 -8.36 -7.13
N TRP A 224 -6.96 -9.16 -6.94
CA TRP A 224 -6.57 -10.24 -7.84
C TRP A 224 -6.47 -11.53 -7.04
N SER A 225 -7.13 -12.59 -7.49
CA SER A 225 -7.13 -13.90 -6.85
C SER A 225 -6.73 -14.99 -7.84
N ARG A 226 -6.27 -16.11 -7.33
CA ARG A 226 -6.04 -17.27 -8.18
C ARG A 226 -7.37 -17.79 -8.74
N ALA A 227 -7.33 -18.15 -10.02
CA ALA A 227 -8.47 -18.74 -10.74
C ALA A 227 -8.79 -20.13 -10.22
#